data_66fab619949863dc7d8fbdf2e4f50158
#
_entry.id   66fab619949863dc7d8fbdf2e4f50158
#
_cell.length_a   1.000
_cell.length_b   1.000
_cell.length_c   1.000
_cell.angle_alpha   90.00
_cell.angle_beta   90.00
_cell.angle_gamma   90.00
#
_symmetry.space_group_name_H-M   'P 1'
#
loop_
_entity.id
_entity.type
_entity.pdbx_description
1 polymer ?
#
loop_
_entity_poly.entity_id
_entity_poly.type
_entity_poly.pdbx_seq_one_letter_code
_entity_poly.pdbx_strand_id
1 'polypeptide(L)'
;MLGRHPKALRRLGILFAGGRVEKVYWAVVEGRPPEAKGRIETGLKKLTRGTGWHMVVDPVGQKAITDYRVCGLGDGRAWLELRPRTGRTHQLRVHCAAIGCPVVGDAVYGNPASGESLQLYARSITLPLYPARAPLEITAPVPPHMRAALQRLGHHEVVAS
;
A
#
# COMPACT_ATOMS: atom_id res chain seq x y z
N MET A 1 -6.34 -13.59 -4.80
CA MET A 1 -6.15 -14.47 -5.98
C MET A 1 -5.95 -15.89 -5.49
N LEU A 2 -6.74 -16.85 -6.00
CA LEU A 2 -6.67 -18.25 -5.60
C LEU A 2 -6.26 -19.10 -6.80
N GLY A 3 -5.18 -19.86 -6.66
CA GLY A 3 -4.78 -20.86 -7.64
C GLY A 3 -5.59 -22.13 -7.46
N ARG A 4 -6.32 -22.57 -8.49
CA ARG A 4 -7.14 -23.80 -8.46
C ARG A 4 -6.34 -25.09 -8.61
N HIS A 5 -5.06 -25.00 -9.00
CA HIS A 5 -4.18 -26.15 -9.21
C HIS A 5 -2.86 -25.99 -8.47
N PRO A 6 -2.27 -27.08 -7.92
CA PRO A 6 -1.01 -27.04 -7.21
C PRO A 6 0.14 -26.39 -8.01
N LYS A 7 0.20 -26.63 -9.31
CA LYS A 7 1.21 -26.01 -10.22
C LYS A 7 1.05 -24.49 -10.29
N ALA A 8 -0.19 -23.97 -10.32
CA ALA A 8 -0.48 -22.54 -10.35
C ALA A 8 -0.12 -21.88 -9.01
N LEU A 9 -0.45 -22.51 -7.89
CA LEU A 9 -0.08 -22.06 -6.55
C LEU A 9 1.44 -21.99 -6.38
N ARG A 10 2.18 -23.03 -6.77
CA ARG A 10 3.64 -23.05 -6.72
C ARG A 10 4.25 -21.94 -7.55
N ARG A 11 3.75 -21.71 -8.77
CA ARG A 11 4.25 -20.66 -9.66
C ARG A 11 3.99 -19.27 -9.10
N LEU A 12 2.79 -19.01 -8.57
CA LEU A 12 2.47 -17.75 -7.87
C LEU A 12 3.40 -17.54 -6.69
N GLY A 13 3.61 -18.57 -5.85
CA GLY A 13 4.53 -18.51 -4.71
C GLY A 13 5.96 -18.09 -5.13
N ILE A 14 6.50 -18.66 -6.21
CA ILE A 14 7.82 -18.31 -6.75
C ILE A 14 7.85 -16.85 -7.23
N LEU A 15 6.79 -16.36 -7.90
CA LEU A 15 6.72 -14.98 -8.38
C LEU A 15 6.67 -13.98 -7.23
N PHE A 16 5.88 -14.27 -6.20
CA PHE A 16 5.80 -13.42 -5.00
C PHE A 16 7.11 -13.42 -4.21
N ALA A 17 7.71 -14.59 -3.97
CA ALA A 17 8.98 -14.71 -3.24
C ALA A 17 10.14 -14.06 -4.02
N GLY A 18 10.13 -14.16 -5.35
CA GLY A 18 11.16 -13.57 -6.23
C GLY A 18 10.99 -12.07 -6.48
N GLY A 19 10.01 -11.40 -5.87
CA GLY A 19 9.78 -9.96 -6.04
C GLY A 19 9.37 -9.55 -7.46
N ARG A 20 8.94 -10.49 -8.30
CA ARG A 20 8.56 -10.25 -9.70
C ARG A 20 7.11 -9.80 -9.88
N VAL A 21 6.36 -9.71 -8.79
CA VAL A 21 4.98 -9.24 -8.77
C VAL A 21 4.98 -7.75 -8.49
N GLU A 22 4.51 -6.94 -9.43
CA GLU A 22 4.29 -5.52 -9.18
C GLU A 22 2.95 -5.34 -8.47
N LYS A 23 2.96 -4.56 -7.41
CA LYS A 23 1.78 -4.23 -6.60
C LYS A 23 1.67 -2.73 -6.51
N VAL A 24 0.48 -2.22 -6.75
CA VAL A 24 0.14 -0.81 -6.58
C VAL A 24 -0.96 -0.70 -5.54
N TYR A 25 -0.75 0.15 -4.56
CA TYR A 25 -1.73 0.51 -3.55
C TYR A 25 -2.07 1.99 -3.66
N TRP A 26 -3.29 2.34 -3.35
CA TRP A 26 -3.69 3.72 -3.15
C TRP A 26 -4.02 3.94 -1.68
N ALA A 27 -3.57 5.08 -1.16
CA ALA A 27 -3.84 5.51 0.20
C ALA A 27 -4.24 6.98 0.23
N VAL A 28 -5.11 7.34 1.15
CA VAL A 28 -5.28 8.72 1.59
C VAL A 28 -4.57 8.86 2.92
N VAL A 29 -3.66 9.82 3.02
CA VAL A 29 -2.83 10.07 4.20
C VAL A 29 -3.11 11.44 4.78
N GLU A 30 -2.88 11.61 6.08
CA GLU A 30 -2.88 12.92 6.74
C GLU A 30 -1.60 13.69 6.38
N GLY A 31 -1.74 14.99 6.17
CA GLY A 31 -0.62 15.87 5.88
C GLY A 31 -0.16 15.79 4.41
N ARG A 32 1.05 16.26 4.20
CA ARG A 32 1.70 16.32 2.89
C ARG A 32 3.07 15.66 2.97
N PRO A 33 3.37 14.67 2.13
CA PRO A 33 4.72 14.11 2.03
C PRO A 33 5.76 15.18 1.68
N PRO A 34 7.02 15.01 2.12
CA PRO A 34 8.08 15.99 1.88
C PRO A 34 8.36 16.23 0.39
N GLU A 35 8.19 15.19 -0.42
CA GLU A 35 8.45 15.22 -1.85
C GLU A 35 7.24 14.71 -2.65
N ALA A 36 7.09 15.18 -3.90
CA ALA A 36 6.02 14.69 -4.80
C ALA A 36 6.16 13.21 -5.18
N LYS A 37 7.36 12.68 -5.10
CA LYS A 37 7.69 11.25 -5.25
C LYS A 37 8.93 10.93 -4.44
N GLY A 38 9.03 9.73 -3.93
CA GLY A 38 10.19 9.33 -3.14
C GLY A 38 10.23 7.85 -2.86
N ARG A 39 11.27 7.45 -2.16
CA ARG A 39 11.48 6.09 -1.67
C ARG A 39 11.61 6.11 -0.16
N ILE A 40 10.86 5.24 0.49
CA ILE A 40 10.97 4.99 1.92
C ILE A 40 11.70 3.66 2.08
N GLU A 41 12.86 3.69 2.70
CA GLU A 41 13.68 2.52 2.95
C GLU A 41 14.04 2.48 4.42
N THR A 42 13.51 1.50 5.15
CA THR A 42 13.73 1.33 6.60
C THR A 42 13.81 -0.15 6.95
N GLY A 43 14.37 -0.45 8.12
CA GLY A 43 14.17 -1.74 8.76
C GLY A 43 12.82 -1.76 9.50
N LEU A 44 12.09 -2.86 9.44
CA LEU A 44 10.85 -3.07 10.18
C LEU A 44 10.97 -4.26 11.12
N LYS A 45 10.53 -4.07 12.36
CA LYS A 45 10.56 -5.09 13.40
C LYS A 45 9.21 -5.17 14.09
N LYS A 46 8.80 -6.40 14.42
CA LYS A 46 7.62 -6.63 15.25
C LYS A 46 7.96 -6.36 16.70
N LEU A 47 7.20 -5.49 17.34
CA LEU A 47 7.27 -5.22 18.77
C LEU A 47 6.00 -5.76 19.44
N THR A 48 6.20 -6.61 20.46
CA THR A 48 5.11 -7.19 21.26
C THR A 48 5.04 -6.48 22.60
N ARG A 49 3.85 -6.02 22.99
CA ARG A 49 3.58 -5.45 24.30
C ARG A 49 2.33 -6.11 24.90
N GLY A 50 2.49 -6.83 26.00
CA GLY A 50 1.40 -7.61 26.61
C GLY A 50 0.81 -8.61 25.62
N THR A 51 -0.50 -8.54 25.39
CA THR A 51 -1.23 -9.39 24.42
C THR A 51 -1.26 -8.80 23.00
N GLY A 52 -0.80 -7.56 22.81
CA GLY A 52 -0.80 -6.86 21.53
C GLY A 52 0.57 -6.81 20.84
N TRP A 53 0.56 -6.51 19.57
CA TRP A 53 1.79 -6.29 18.79
C TRP A 53 1.56 -5.19 17.71
N HIS A 54 2.64 -4.56 17.31
CA HIS A 54 2.67 -3.66 16.16
C HIS A 54 4.05 -3.70 15.50
N MET A 55 4.17 -3.13 14.33
CA MET A 55 5.45 -2.97 13.64
C MET A 55 6.06 -1.62 13.99
N VAL A 56 7.38 -1.58 14.10
CA VAL A 56 8.13 -0.34 14.34
C VAL A 56 9.27 -0.22 13.34
N VAL A 57 9.69 1.02 13.08
CA VAL A 57 10.94 1.28 12.37
C VAL A 57 12.09 0.95 13.31
N ASP A 58 13.00 0.08 12.87
CA ASP A 58 14.16 -0.36 13.64
C ASP A 58 15.32 -0.62 12.66
N PRO A 59 16.50 0.03 12.85
CA PRO A 59 17.64 -0.13 11.94
C PRO A 59 18.11 -1.58 11.76
N VAL A 60 17.91 -2.43 12.77
CA VAL A 60 18.24 -3.86 12.71
C VAL A 60 17.06 -4.73 12.31
N GLY A 61 15.92 -4.13 11.98
CA GLY A 61 14.72 -4.82 11.49
C GLY A 61 14.89 -5.35 10.06
N GLN A 62 13.89 -6.07 9.60
CA GLN A 62 13.85 -6.57 8.23
C GLN A 62 13.75 -5.41 7.24
N LYS A 63 14.65 -5.34 6.27
CA LYS A 63 14.64 -4.32 5.22
C LYS A 63 13.29 -4.27 4.52
N ALA A 64 12.74 -3.07 4.44
CA ALA A 64 11.48 -2.74 3.77
C ALA A 64 11.68 -1.54 2.85
N ILE A 65 11.14 -1.62 1.64
CA ILE A 65 11.27 -0.58 0.61
C ILE A 65 9.90 -0.33 -0.01
N THR A 66 9.49 0.94 -0.04
CA THR A 66 8.27 1.41 -0.72
C THR A 66 8.60 2.65 -1.53
N ASP A 67 8.30 2.63 -2.82
CA ASP A 67 8.27 3.85 -3.62
C ASP A 67 6.89 4.49 -3.50
N TYR A 68 6.83 5.82 -3.47
CA TYR A 68 5.56 6.55 -3.44
C TYR A 68 5.54 7.70 -4.44
N ARG A 69 4.33 8.07 -4.86
CA ARG A 69 4.03 9.24 -5.67
C ARG A 69 2.78 9.91 -5.14
N VAL A 70 2.82 11.24 -5.00
CA VAL A 70 1.65 12.05 -4.68
C VAL A 70 0.81 12.22 -5.94
N CYS A 71 -0.46 11.80 -5.89
CA CYS A 71 -1.41 11.90 -7.00
C CYS A 71 -2.39 13.05 -6.83
N GLY A 72 -2.61 13.50 -5.60
CA GLY A 72 -3.48 14.63 -5.30
C GLY A 72 -3.24 15.18 -3.90
N LEU A 73 -3.54 16.45 -3.71
CA LEU A 73 -3.41 17.19 -2.45
C LEU A 73 -4.67 18.03 -2.21
N GLY A 74 -5.15 18.07 -0.99
CA GLY A 74 -6.29 18.91 -0.59
C GLY A 74 -6.70 18.67 0.86
N ASP A 75 -7.28 19.65 1.49
CA ASP A 75 -7.86 19.58 2.83
C ASP A 75 -6.91 19.00 3.91
N GLY A 76 -5.62 19.31 3.82
CA GLY A 76 -4.60 18.78 4.74
C GLY A 76 -4.29 17.30 4.55
N ARG A 77 -4.70 16.71 3.43
CA ARG A 77 -4.51 15.30 3.09
C ARG A 77 -3.84 15.14 1.74
N ALA A 78 -3.29 13.96 1.49
CA ALA A 78 -2.71 13.59 0.21
C ALA A 78 -3.23 12.22 -0.25
N TRP A 79 -3.42 12.08 -1.55
CA TRP A 79 -3.63 10.80 -2.21
C TRP A 79 -2.29 10.29 -2.74
N LEU A 80 -1.88 9.13 -2.26
CA LEU A 80 -0.63 8.48 -2.63
C LEU A 80 -0.86 7.23 -3.45
N GLU A 81 -0.04 7.06 -4.48
CA GLU A 81 0.24 5.77 -5.10
C GLU A 81 1.48 5.18 -4.43
N LEU A 82 1.36 3.97 -3.91
CA LEU A 82 2.39 3.25 -3.17
C LEU A 82 2.77 1.97 -3.91
N ARG A 83 4.07 1.77 -4.14
CA ARG A 83 4.63 0.59 -4.83
C ARG A 83 5.62 -0.12 -3.89
N PRO A 84 5.16 -1.08 -3.07
CA PRO A 84 6.05 -1.83 -2.19
C PRO A 84 6.96 -2.76 -3.01
N ARG A 85 8.27 -2.61 -2.82
CA ARG A 85 9.30 -3.49 -3.39
C ARG A 85 9.51 -4.73 -2.54
N THR A 86 9.18 -4.66 -1.27
CA THR A 86 9.16 -5.73 -0.29
C THR A 86 7.74 -5.90 0.25
N GLY A 87 7.45 -6.97 0.98
CA GLY A 87 6.11 -7.28 1.50
C GLY A 87 6.12 -7.58 2.99
N ARG A 88 6.60 -6.64 3.83
CA ARG A 88 6.59 -6.82 5.29
C ARG A 88 5.23 -6.50 5.87
N THR A 89 4.91 -7.11 6.99
CA THR A 89 3.66 -6.87 7.73
C THR A 89 3.47 -5.37 8.00
N HIS A 90 2.29 -4.85 7.72
CA HIS A 90 1.91 -3.43 7.88
C HIS A 90 2.87 -2.42 7.22
N GLN A 91 3.72 -2.86 6.30
CA GLN A 91 4.78 -2.05 5.71
C GLN A 91 4.31 -0.68 5.25
N LEU A 92 3.27 -0.60 4.42
CA LEU A 92 2.78 0.67 3.87
C LEU A 92 2.27 1.61 4.94
N ARG A 93 1.58 1.08 5.95
CA ARG A 93 1.04 1.84 7.08
C ARG A 93 2.16 2.46 7.92
N VAL A 94 3.16 1.65 8.27
CA VAL A 94 4.33 2.11 9.05
C VAL A 94 5.17 3.09 8.24
N HIS A 95 5.39 2.84 6.95
CA HIS A 95 6.15 3.73 6.08
C HIS A 95 5.48 5.11 5.92
N CYS A 96 4.16 5.15 5.71
CA CYS A 96 3.43 6.41 5.65
C CYS A 96 3.55 7.19 6.98
N ALA A 97 3.40 6.51 8.12
CA ALA A 97 3.59 7.14 9.42
C ALA A 97 5.03 7.64 9.64
N ALA A 98 6.03 6.88 9.18
CA ALA A 98 7.45 7.24 9.31
C ALA A 98 7.84 8.53 8.57
N ILE A 99 7.15 8.86 7.48
CA ILE A 99 7.34 10.14 6.76
C ILE A 99 6.43 11.26 7.27
N GLY A 100 5.78 11.07 8.42
CA GLY A 100 4.88 12.05 9.03
C GLY A 100 3.50 12.16 8.39
N CYS A 101 3.13 11.21 7.52
CA CYS A 101 1.86 11.18 6.79
C CYS A 101 1.12 9.86 7.03
N PRO A 102 0.60 9.59 8.25
CA PRO A 102 -0.09 8.35 8.53
C PRO A 102 -1.34 8.19 7.66
N VAL A 103 -1.69 6.94 7.36
CA VAL A 103 -2.90 6.63 6.59
C VAL A 103 -4.13 7.06 7.39
N VAL A 104 -5.07 7.76 6.74
CA VAL A 104 -6.34 8.16 7.34
C VAL A 104 -7.10 6.92 7.80
N GLY A 105 -7.67 6.98 9.01
CA GLY A 105 -8.39 5.87 9.62
C GLY A 105 -7.51 4.74 10.17
N ASP A 106 -6.19 4.95 10.23
CA ASP A 106 -5.28 4.00 10.86
C ASP A 106 -5.24 4.20 12.37
N ALA A 107 -5.91 3.30 13.10
CA ALA A 107 -5.99 3.37 14.56
C ALA A 107 -4.68 2.93 15.26
N VAL A 108 -3.74 2.30 14.56
CA VAL A 108 -2.49 1.79 15.15
C VAL A 108 -1.33 2.76 14.92
N TYR A 109 -1.17 3.27 13.69
CA TYR A 109 -0.04 4.11 13.28
C TYR A 109 -0.44 5.57 13.03
N GLY A 110 -1.73 5.89 13.10
CA GLY A 110 -2.28 7.22 12.88
C GLY A 110 -3.09 7.74 14.05
N ASN A 111 -4.27 8.30 13.77
CA ASN A 111 -5.16 8.86 14.76
C ASN A 111 -6.29 7.87 15.12
N PRO A 112 -6.25 7.21 16.29
CA PRO A 112 -7.29 6.26 16.70
C PRO A 112 -8.65 6.92 16.94
N ALA A 113 -8.70 8.24 17.15
CA ALA A 113 -9.93 8.98 17.41
C ALA A 113 -10.62 9.49 16.14
N SER A 114 -10.10 9.23 14.95
CA SER A 114 -10.67 9.75 13.70
C SER A 114 -12.06 9.21 13.39
N GLY A 115 -12.37 7.99 13.85
CA GLY A 115 -13.63 7.31 13.53
C GLY A 115 -13.79 6.92 12.06
N GLU A 116 -12.81 7.24 11.21
CA GLU A 116 -12.82 6.93 9.79
C GLU A 116 -12.33 5.49 9.53
N SER A 117 -12.82 4.89 8.45
CA SER A 117 -12.30 3.61 7.95
C SER A 117 -10.91 3.79 7.34
N LEU A 118 -10.07 2.77 7.44
CA LEU A 118 -8.71 2.77 6.88
C LEU A 118 -8.72 3.08 5.38
N GLN A 119 -8.10 4.16 4.98
CA GLN A 119 -8.03 4.66 3.60
C GLN A 119 -6.83 4.07 2.86
N LEU A 120 -6.78 2.75 2.74
CA LEU A 120 -5.71 2.01 2.04
C LEU A 120 -6.30 0.79 1.34
N TYR A 121 -5.99 0.60 0.06
CA TYR A 121 -6.39 -0.61 -0.66
C TYR A 121 -5.40 -0.99 -1.77
N ALA A 122 -5.41 -2.27 -2.16
CA ALA A 122 -4.65 -2.78 -3.29
C ALA A 122 -5.34 -2.37 -4.59
N ARG A 123 -4.76 -1.42 -5.33
CA ARG A 123 -5.31 -0.89 -6.58
C ARG A 123 -5.09 -1.83 -7.74
N SER A 124 -3.87 -2.30 -7.93
CA SER A 124 -3.57 -3.24 -9.01
C SER A 124 -2.43 -4.19 -8.67
N ILE A 125 -2.41 -5.28 -9.40
CA ILE A 125 -1.34 -6.28 -9.36
C ILE A 125 -0.99 -6.69 -10.79
N THR A 126 0.31 -6.76 -11.08
CA THR A 126 0.83 -7.22 -12.37
C THR A 126 1.64 -8.49 -12.17
N LEU A 127 1.23 -9.55 -12.84
CA LEU A 127 1.76 -10.91 -12.69
C LEU A 127 2.37 -11.40 -14.01
N PRO A 128 3.69 -11.56 -14.12
CA PRO A 128 4.34 -12.19 -15.25
C PRO A 128 4.20 -13.72 -15.19
N LEU A 129 2.97 -14.22 -15.37
CA LEU A 129 2.66 -15.64 -15.22
C LEU A 129 3.32 -16.52 -16.28
N TYR A 130 3.48 -16.01 -17.50
CA TYR A 130 4.00 -16.77 -18.62
C TYR A 130 5.13 -16.02 -19.31
N PRO A 131 6.34 -16.61 -19.47
CA PRO A 131 7.49 -15.91 -20.05
C PRO A 131 7.26 -15.39 -21.48
N ALA A 132 6.42 -16.08 -22.25
CA ALA A 132 6.14 -15.75 -23.66
C ALA A 132 4.82 -14.98 -23.86
N ARG A 133 4.18 -14.52 -22.79
CA ARG A 133 2.92 -13.76 -22.86
C ARG A 133 3.03 -12.47 -22.08
N ALA A 134 2.22 -11.48 -22.45
CA ALA A 134 2.09 -10.26 -21.69
C ALA A 134 1.72 -10.56 -20.22
N PRO A 135 2.22 -9.81 -19.26
CA PRO A 135 1.83 -9.94 -17.85
C PRO A 135 0.33 -9.79 -17.67
N LEU A 136 -0.24 -10.56 -16.76
CA LEU A 136 -1.64 -10.38 -16.35
C LEU A 136 -1.72 -9.18 -15.42
N GLU A 137 -2.47 -8.17 -15.80
CA GLU A 137 -2.79 -7.02 -14.97
C GLU A 137 -4.22 -7.14 -14.44
N ILE A 138 -4.40 -6.96 -13.13
CA ILE A 138 -5.69 -6.95 -12.45
C ILE A 138 -5.80 -5.66 -11.68
N THR A 139 -6.86 -4.90 -11.96
CA THR A 139 -7.14 -3.61 -11.31
C THR A 139 -8.44 -3.73 -10.51
N ALA A 140 -8.41 -3.33 -9.24
CA ALA A 140 -9.59 -3.28 -8.38
C ALA A 140 -10.28 -1.91 -8.49
N PRO A 141 -11.63 -1.84 -8.49
CA PRO A 141 -12.35 -0.57 -8.43
C PRO A 141 -12.07 0.14 -7.09
N VAL A 142 -12.31 1.45 -7.07
CA VAL A 142 -12.20 2.23 -5.84
C VAL A 142 -13.25 1.76 -4.83
N PRO A 143 -12.86 1.40 -3.59
CA PRO A 143 -13.82 1.01 -2.55
C PRO A 143 -14.79 2.16 -2.21
N PRO A 144 -16.05 1.88 -1.91
CA PRO A 144 -17.05 2.92 -1.63
C PRO A 144 -16.61 3.92 -0.56
N HIS A 145 -15.99 3.48 0.53
CA HIS A 145 -15.55 4.33 1.64
C HIS A 145 -14.38 5.28 1.27
N MET A 146 -13.69 5.05 0.16
CA MET A 146 -12.58 5.90 -0.31
C MET A 146 -12.98 6.86 -1.42
N ARG A 147 -14.13 6.66 -2.09
CA ARG A 147 -14.53 7.46 -3.27
C ARG A 147 -14.57 8.95 -2.98
N ALA A 148 -15.28 9.36 -1.93
CA ALA A 148 -15.44 10.77 -1.60
C ALA A 148 -14.10 11.46 -1.28
N ALA A 149 -13.22 10.79 -0.54
CA ALA A 149 -11.91 11.31 -0.21
C ALA A 149 -11.03 11.45 -1.44
N LEU A 150 -10.98 10.43 -2.30
CA LEU A 150 -10.19 10.47 -3.55
C LEU A 150 -10.72 11.52 -4.53
N GLN A 151 -12.04 11.70 -4.65
CA GLN A 151 -12.64 12.73 -5.51
C GLN A 151 -12.24 14.14 -5.08
N ARG A 152 -12.25 14.43 -3.77
CA ARG A 152 -11.76 15.72 -3.24
C ARG A 152 -10.27 15.96 -3.54
N LEU A 153 -9.51 14.89 -3.70
CA LEU A 153 -8.09 14.93 -4.02
C LEU A 153 -7.80 14.84 -5.54
N GLY A 154 -8.85 15.00 -6.37
CA GLY A 154 -8.71 15.10 -7.82
C GLY A 154 -8.83 13.77 -8.58
N HIS A 155 -9.28 12.70 -7.93
CA HIS A 155 -9.58 11.46 -8.64
C HIS A 155 -10.94 11.56 -9.34
N HIS A 156 -10.95 11.42 -10.65
CA HIS A 156 -12.17 11.31 -11.44
C HIS A 156 -12.29 9.89 -11.99
N GLU A 157 -13.34 9.15 -11.57
CA GLU A 157 -13.65 7.87 -12.22
C GLU A 157 -14.04 8.16 -13.67
N VAL A 158 -13.32 7.58 -14.61
CA VAL A 158 -13.78 7.51 -16.00
C VAL A 158 -14.94 6.52 -16.00
N VAL A 159 -16.16 7.02 -16.10
CA VAL A 159 -17.34 6.18 -16.35
C VAL A 159 -17.13 5.56 -17.72
N ALA A 160 -16.81 4.29 -17.79
CA ALA A 160 -16.82 3.55 -19.04
C ALA A 160 -18.26 3.58 -19.59
N SER A 161 -18.43 4.26 -20.72
CA SER A 161 -19.68 4.30 -21.48
C SER A 161 -19.96 2.96 -22.12
#